data_92964c89b11222d45956b033e354d5b9
#
_entry.id   92964c89b11222d45956b033e354d5b9
#
_cell.length_a   1.000
_cell.length_b   1.000
_cell.length_c   1.000
_cell.angle_alpha   90.00
_cell.angle_beta   90.00
_cell.angle_gamma   90.00
#
_symmetry.space_group_name_H-M   'P 1'
#
loop_
_entity.id
_entity.type
_entity.pdbx_description
1 polymer ?
#
loop_
_entity_poly.entity_id
_entity_poly.type
_entity_poly.pdbx_seq_one_letter_code
_entity_poly.pdbx_strand_id
1 'polypeptide(L)'
;MNRSNKIKAQNNNFNLIGKLILLTLMFLFSEISFSQSRVERYTIGKIEVSGNTSFSPITIVTFSGLKEGDAISIPGEKLSNAIKKLWGSNLFSSVDIYKTNIKNEIIDLEIELYDLPELTDVQISGVKKRKIEEIIKENKLQNGVKVTENLITTTKNYLENKYRKKGFLNAKVIIKTEEVVDSLKKSKVKMTLDIIKGNKIKINEIYFEGISELKSKTLEKAM
;
A
#
# COMPACT_ATOMS: atom_id res chain seq x y z
N MET A 1 79.28 0.79 9.33
CA MET A 1 78.30 1.28 8.34
C MET A 1 77.08 0.37 8.37
N ASN A 2 75.94 0.60 8.79
CA ASN A 2 75.27 1.68 9.41
C ASN A 2 73.80 1.21 9.64
N ARG A 3 73.52 0.66 10.85
CA ARG A 3 72.14 0.25 11.24
C ARG A 3 71.19 1.49 11.31
N SER A 4 71.73 2.66 11.55
CA SER A 4 70.96 3.91 11.69
C SER A 4 70.31 4.39 10.38
N ASN A 5 70.96 4.17 9.22
CA ASN A 5 70.42 4.59 7.93
C ASN A 5 69.32 3.67 7.41
N LYS A 6 69.31 2.40 7.84
CA LYS A 6 68.24 1.41 7.47
C LYS A 6 66.93 1.70 8.18
N ILE A 7 66.99 2.15 9.46
CA ILE A 7 65.81 2.52 10.29
C ILE A 7 65.17 3.82 9.79
N LYS A 8 65.99 4.82 9.37
CA LYS A 8 65.45 6.06 8.79
C LYS A 8 64.75 5.87 7.46
N ALA A 9 65.29 5.00 6.59
CA ALA A 9 64.67 4.69 5.29
C ALA A 9 63.35 3.91 5.46
N GLN A 10 63.27 3.04 6.47
CA GLN A 10 62.06 2.25 6.75
C GLN A 10 60.91 3.14 7.34
N ASN A 11 61.28 4.11 8.19
CA ASN A 11 60.27 5.06 8.72
C ASN A 11 59.77 6.05 7.68
N ASN A 12 60.59 6.46 6.70
CA ASN A 12 60.13 7.32 5.62
C ASN A 12 59.16 6.61 4.66
N ASN A 13 59.39 5.33 4.38
CA ASN A 13 58.49 4.54 3.55
C ASN A 13 57.14 4.26 4.25
N PHE A 14 57.11 4.06 5.56
CA PHE A 14 55.89 3.91 6.34
C PHE A 14 55.04 5.19 6.34
N ASN A 15 55.69 6.36 6.44
CA ASN A 15 55.03 7.65 6.32
C ASN A 15 54.52 7.94 4.91
N LEU A 16 55.22 7.47 3.87
CA LEU A 16 54.82 7.65 2.49
C LEU A 16 53.59 6.77 2.14
N ILE A 17 53.61 5.51 2.59
CA ILE A 17 52.47 4.58 2.43
C ILE A 17 51.25 5.08 3.20
N GLY A 18 51.39 5.56 4.42
CA GLY A 18 50.32 6.19 5.22
C GLY A 18 49.71 7.41 4.54
N LYS A 19 50.51 8.26 3.94
CA LYS A 19 50.05 9.43 3.16
C LYS A 19 49.35 9.01 1.88
N LEU A 20 49.81 7.94 1.20
CA LEU A 20 49.18 7.41 0.00
C LEU A 20 47.80 6.79 0.30
N ILE A 21 47.70 6.04 1.40
CA ILE A 21 46.43 5.46 1.88
C ILE A 21 45.44 6.57 2.27
N LEU A 22 45.92 7.64 2.96
CA LEU A 22 45.08 8.77 3.31
C LEU A 22 44.55 9.51 2.06
N LEU A 23 45.44 9.67 1.03
CA LEU A 23 45.08 10.31 -0.23
C LEU A 23 44.08 9.47 -1.03
N THR A 24 44.24 8.14 -1.07
CA THR A 24 43.26 7.25 -1.71
C THR A 24 41.93 7.19 -0.96
N LEU A 25 41.96 7.23 0.38
CA LEU A 25 40.73 7.33 1.17
C LEU A 25 39.99 8.64 0.93
N MET A 26 40.71 9.76 0.80
CA MET A 26 40.15 11.07 0.48
C MET A 26 39.54 11.12 -0.92
N PHE A 27 40.12 10.40 -1.89
CA PHE A 27 39.59 10.26 -3.26
C PHE A 27 38.32 9.39 -3.32
N LEU A 28 38.23 8.35 -2.47
CA LEU A 28 37.04 7.48 -2.36
C LEU A 28 35.82 8.19 -1.74
N PHE A 29 36.03 9.23 -0.94
CA PHE A 29 34.95 10.02 -0.36
C PHE A 29 34.45 11.16 -1.26
N SER A 30 35.14 11.50 -2.35
CA SER A 30 34.73 12.57 -3.25
C SER A 30 33.59 12.19 -4.21
N GLU A 31 33.21 10.90 -4.30
CA GLU A 31 32.14 10.41 -5.18
C GLU A 31 30.74 10.46 -4.54
N ILE A 32 30.60 10.96 -3.30
CA ILE A 32 29.27 11.20 -2.72
C ILE A 32 28.72 12.51 -3.30
N SER A 33 28.50 12.52 -4.63
CA SER A 33 27.65 13.51 -5.27
C SER A 33 26.22 13.23 -4.80
N PHE A 34 25.75 13.93 -3.78
CA PHE A 34 24.34 14.06 -3.51
C PHE A 34 23.69 14.62 -4.78
N SER A 35 23.04 13.75 -5.54
CA SER A 35 22.15 14.18 -6.61
C SER A 35 21.01 14.97 -5.96
N GLN A 36 21.25 16.25 -5.70
CA GLN A 36 20.21 17.17 -5.30
C GLN A 36 19.27 17.28 -6.48
N SER A 37 18.10 16.70 -6.34
CA SER A 37 17.01 16.88 -7.28
C SER A 37 16.81 18.38 -7.51
N ARG A 38 17.15 18.83 -8.70
CA ARG A 38 17.07 20.26 -9.08
C ARG A 38 15.60 20.67 -9.02
N VAL A 39 15.26 21.54 -8.08
CA VAL A 39 13.90 22.08 -7.97
C VAL A 39 13.70 23.05 -9.14
N GLU A 40 12.88 22.66 -10.08
CA GLU A 40 12.49 23.50 -11.22
C GLU A 40 11.20 24.24 -10.89
N ARG A 41 11.11 25.51 -11.29
CA ARG A 41 9.93 26.35 -11.05
C ARG A 41 9.19 26.58 -12.37
N TYR A 42 7.87 26.44 -12.29
CA TYR A 42 6.99 26.60 -13.44
C TYR A 42 5.73 27.35 -13.05
N THR A 43 5.07 27.91 -14.06
CA THR A 43 3.69 28.42 -13.95
C THR A 43 2.77 27.38 -14.59
N ILE A 44 1.68 27.03 -13.93
CA ILE A 44 0.69 26.11 -14.49
C ILE A 44 -0.01 26.79 -15.66
N GLY A 45 0.10 26.19 -16.85
CA GLY A 45 -0.68 26.56 -18.03
C GLY A 45 -2.06 25.93 -17.97
N LYS A 46 -2.32 24.97 -18.86
CA LYS A 46 -3.59 24.21 -18.90
C LYS A 46 -3.58 23.04 -17.93
N ILE A 47 -4.75 22.74 -17.34
CA ILE A 47 -4.98 21.52 -16.55
C ILE A 47 -6.05 20.69 -17.25
N GLU A 48 -5.66 19.49 -17.73
CA GLU A 48 -6.56 18.49 -18.29
C GLU A 48 -6.86 17.39 -17.28
N VAL A 49 -8.03 16.77 -17.42
CA VAL A 49 -8.43 15.61 -16.60
C VAL A 49 -8.75 14.45 -17.53
N SER A 50 -8.13 13.31 -17.27
CA SER A 50 -8.29 12.07 -18.04
C SER A 50 -8.58 10.87 -17.14
N GLY A 51 -8.62 9.68 -17.75
CA GLY A 51 -8.93 8.43 -17.06
C GLY A 51 -10.42 8.10 -17.06
N ASN A 52 -10.85 7.26 -16.10
CA ASN A 52 -12.24 6.84 -15.96
C ASN A 52 -12.81 7.33 -14.62
N THR A 53 -13.41 8.52 -14.65
CA THR A 53 -14.03 9.12 -13.47
C THR A 53 -15.44 9.61 -13.78
N SER A 54 -16.33 9.49 -12.81
CA SER A 54 -17.71 10.01 -12.87
C SER A 54 -17.81 11.50 -12.53
N PHE A 55 -16.71 12.13 -12.11
CA PHE A 55 -16.66 13.54 -11.74
C PHE A 55 -16.32 14.42 -12.95
N SER A 56 -16.86 15.65 -12.95
CA SER A 56 -16.53 16.63 -14.00
C SER A 56 -15.06 17.10 -13.85
N PRO A 57 -14.37 17.47 -14.97
CA PRO A 57 -13.02 18.02 -14.90
C PRO A 57 -12.90 19.22 -13.96
N ILE A 58 -13.87 20.13 -13.99
CA ILE A 58 -13.90 21.31 -13.13
C ILE A 58 -13.94 20.91 -11.64
N THR A 59 -14.72 19.88 -11.30
CA THR A 59 -14.80 19.36 -9.93
C THR A 59 -13.46 18.84 -9.47
N ILE A 60 -12.80 18.04 -10.29
CA ILE A 60 -11.48 17.45 -9.98
C ILE A 60 -10.42 18.54 -9.80
N VAL A 61 -10.33 19.48 -10.73
CA VAL A 61 -9.35 20.59 -10.65
C VAL A 61 -9.61 21.44 -9.39
N THR A 62 -10.85 21.79 -9.11
CA THR A 62 -11.22 22.56 -7.90
C THR A 62 -10.84 21.80 -6.63
N PHE A 63 -11.15 20.51 -6.57
CA PHE A 63 -10.85 19.66 -5.41
C PHE A 63 -9.36 19.44 -5.20
N SER A 64 -8.56 19.32 -6.28
CA SER A 64 -7.10 19.22 -6.21
C SER A 64 -6.47 20.46 -5.57
N GLY A 65 -7.11 21.62 -5.73
CA GLY A 65 -6.60 22.92 -5.29
C GLY A 65 -5.54 23.51 -6.23
N LEU A 66 -5.37 22.93 -7.42
CA LEU A 66 -4.52 23.48 -8.49
C LEU A 66 -5.33 24.50 -9.30
N LYS A 67 -4.64 25.53 -9.79
CA LYS A 67 -5.22 26.56 -10.66
C LYS A 67 -4.26 26.91 -11.77
N GLU A 68 -4.78 27.18 -12.96
CA GLU A 68 -4.03 27.78 -14.05
C GLU A 68 -3.47 29.15 -13.61
N GLY A 69 -2.24 29.45 -13.98
CA GLY A 69 -1.51 30.63 -13.53
C GLY A 69 -0.77 30.48 -12.19
N ASP A 70 -0.98 29.40 -11.45
CA ASP A 70 -0.27 29.18 -10.19
C ASP A 70 1.20 28.86 -10.41
N ALA A 71 2.08 29.45 -9.59
CA ALA A 71 3.48 29.05 -9.53
C ALA A 71 3.64 27.72 -8.78
N ILE A 72 4.39 26.78 -9.35
CA ILE A 72 4.71 25.50 -8.76
C ILE A 72 6.20 25.20 -8.85
N SER A 73 6.68 24.34 -7.98
CA SER A 73 8.00 23.71 -8.07
C SER A 73 7.87 22.22 -8.30
N ILE A 74 8.80 21.65 -9.08
CA ILE A 74 8.86 20.21 -9.35
C ILE A 74 10.28 19.69 -9.05
N PRO A 75 10.40 18.79 -8.08
CA PRO A 75 9.41 18.33 -7.13
C PRO A 75 8.95 19.44 -6.17
N GLY A 76 7.71 19.36 -5.68
CA GLY A 76 7.17 20.39 -4.80
C GLY A 76 5.90 20.02 -4.05
N GLU A 77 5.62 20.80 -3.01
CA GLU A 77 4.50 20.53 -2.10
C GLU A 77 3.13 20.68 -2.75
N LYS A 78 2.97 21.61 -3.69
CA LYS A 78 1.67 21.93 -4.28
C LYS A 78 1.09 20.75 -5.04
N LEU A 79 1.91 20.07 -5.87
CA LEU A 79 1.50 18.84 -6.57
C LEU A 79 1.30 17.67 -5.59
N SER A 80 2.22 17.51 -4.63
CA SER A 80 2.08 16.48 -3.61
C SER A 80 0.80 16.63 -2.79
N ASN A 81 0.43 17.86 -2.45
CA ASN A 81 -0.79 18.15 -1.69
C ASN A 81 -2.04 17.93 -2.54
N ALA A 82 -2.01 18.24 -3.85
CA ALA A 82 -3.10 17.94 -4.77
C ALA A 82 -3.36 16.44 -4.85
N ILE A 83 -2.31 15.64 -5.05
CA ILE A 83 -2.39 14.17 -5.06
C ILE A 83 -2.93 13.66 -3.71
N LYS A 84 -2.40 14.14 -2.58
CA LYS A 84 -2.87 13.74 -1.25
C LYS A 84 -4.34 14.06 -1.01
N LYS A 85 -4.83 15.21 -1.47
CA LYS A 85 -6.25 15.59 -1.34
C LYS A 85 -7.15 14.66 -2.15
N LEU A 86 -6.80 14.43 -3.42
CA LEU A 86 -7.55 13.55 -4.30
C LEU A 86 -7.55 12.12 -3.75
N TRP A 87 -6.39 11.59 -3.41
CA TRP A 87 -6.24 10.25 -2.84
C TRP A 87 -6.94 10.08 -1.48
N GLY A 88 -6.82 11.08 -0.61
CA GLY A 88 -7.45 11.08 0.73
C GLY A 88 -8.97 11.14 0.71
N SER A 89 -9.60 11.42 -0.44
CA SER A 89 -11.06 11.36 -0.59
C SER A 89 -11.62 9.94 -0.50
N ASN A 90 -10.78 8.92 -0.72
CA ASN A 90 -11.19 7.52 -0.86
C ASN A 90 -12.22 7.27 -1.99
N LEU A 91 -12.20 8.10 -3.02
CA LEU A 91 -13.08 7.98 -4.19
C LEU A 91 -12.37 7.32 -5.38
N PHE A 92 -11.05 7.38 -5.41
CA PHE A 92 -10.22 6.97 -6.55
C PHE A 92 -9.36 5.76 -6.23
N SER A 93 -9.19 4.89 -7.21
CA SER A 93 -8.27 3.73 -7.19
C SER A 93 -6.87 4.10 -7.70
N SER A 94 -6.76 5.14 -8.53
CA SER A 94 -5.50 5.74 -8.97
C SER A 94 -5.66 7.25 -9.11
N VAL A 95 -4.57 7.97 -8.81
CA VAL A 95 -4.45 9.43 -8.99
C VAL A 95 -3.01 9.71 -9.40
N ASP A 96 -2.84 10.16 -10.62
CA ASP A 96 -1.54 10.50 -11.20
C ASP A 96 -1.59 11.90 -11.80
N ILE A 97 -0.49 12.65 -11.73
CA ILE A 97 -0.34 13.96 -12.36
C ILE A 97 0.88 13.92 -13.28
N TYR A 98 0.63 14.12 -14.55
CA TYR A 98 1.64 14.14 -15.60
C TYR A 98 1.93 15.54 -16.09
N LYS A 99 3.17 15.73 -16.53
CA LYS A 99 3.59 16.91 -17.32
C LYS A 99 3.34 16.59 -18.78
N THR A 100 2.51 17.35 -19.45
CA THR A 100 2.17 17.09 -20.86
C THR A 100 2.91 18.01 -21.84
N ASN A 101 3.16 19.25 -21.43
CA ASN A 101 3.86 20.23 -22.26
C ASN A 101 4.68 21.18 -21.37
N ILE A 102 5.84 21.63 -21.87
CA ILE A 102 6.66 22.65 -21.20
C ILE A 102 7.11 23.67 -22.25
N LYS A 103 6.77 24.92 -22.06
CA LYS A 103 7.17 26.02 -22.94
C LYS A 103 7.39 27.29 -22.13
N ASN A 104 8.61 27.86 -22.18
CA ASN A 104 8.94 29.12 -21.51
C ASN A 104 8.52 29.18 -20.03
N GLU A 105 8.90 28.16 -19.24
CA GLU A 105 8.55 28.04 -17.82
C GLU A 105 7.04 27.86 -17.55
N ILE A 106 6.22 27.70 -18.58
CA ILE A 106 4.81 27.30 -18.47
C ILE A 106 4.72 25.80 -18.67
N ILE A 107 3.98 25.14 -17.77
CA ILE A 107 3.79 23.69 -17.77
C ILE A 107 2.31 23.34 -17.83
N ASP A 108 1.93 22.51 -18.78
CA ASP A 108 0.59 21.93 -18.82
C ASP A 108 0.58 20.63 -18.03
N LEU A 109 -0.49 20.41 -17.30
CA LEU A 109 -0.67 19.26 -16.40
C LEU A 109 -1.86 18.42 -16.86
N GLU A 110 -1.73 17.12 -16.72
CA GLU A 110 -2.81 16.15 -16.89
C GLU A 110 -3.00 15.41 -15.58
N ILE A 111 -4.23 15.46 -15.04
CA ILE A 111 -4.62 14.69 -13.86
C ILE A 111 -5.37 13.45 -14.35
N GLU A 112 -4.74 12.30 -14.26
CA GLU A 112 -5.34 11.02 -14.62
C GLU A 112 -5.91 10.34 -13.36
N LEU A 113 -7.18 9.96 -13.42
CA LEU A 113 -7.92 9.40 -12.29
C LEU A 113 -8.77 8.21 -12.71
N TYR A 114 -8.85 7.24 -11.80
CA TYR A 114 -9.76 6.11 -11.93
C TYR A 114 -10.61 5.99 -10.66
N ASP A 115 -11.92 5.97 -10.81
CA ASP A 115 -12.82 5.83 -9.67
C ASP A 115 -12.65 4.46 -8.99
N LEU A 116 -12.78 4.43 -7.65
CA LEU A 116 -12.96 3.18 -6.94
C LEU A 116 -14.30 2.54 -7.36
N PRO A 117 -14.30 1.24 -7.68
CA PRO A 117 -15.52 0.57 -8.11
C PRO A 117 -16.54 0.48 -6.96
N GLU A 118 -17.81 0.60 -7.31
CA GLU A 118 -18.93 0.43 -6.39
C GLU A 118 -19.43 -1.02 -6.42
N LEU A 119 -19.65 -1.58 -5.24
CA LEU A 119 -20.25 -2.90 -5.09
C LEU A 119 -21.72 -2.89 -5.52
N THR A 120 -22.09 -3.75 -6.47
CA THR A 120 -23.47 -3.88 -6.95
C THR A 120 -24.17 -5.11 -6.44
N ASP A 121 -23.42 -6.19 -6.26
CA ASP A 121 -23.97 -7.49 -5.83
C ASP A 121 -22.90 -8.28 -5.09
N VAL A 122 -23.34 -9.09 -4.13
CA VAL A 122 -22.46 -9.98 -3.37
C VAL A 122 -23.02 -11.40 -3.40
N GLN A 123 -22.25 -12.31 -3.96
CA GLN A 123 -22.57 -13.74 -3.94
C GLN A 123 -21.69 -14.46 -2.95
N ILE A 124 -22.30 -15.22 -2.03
CA ILE A 124 -21.57 -15.94 -0.99
C ILE A 124 -21.92 -17.42 -1.04
N SER A 125 -20.88 -18.26 -1.23
CA SER A 125 -20.97 -19.71 -1.22
C SER A 125 -20.32 -20.34 0.02
N GLY A 126 -20.49 -21.63 0.21
CA GLY A 126 -19.89 -22.39 1.33
C GLY A 126 -20.58 -22.20 2.68
N VAL A 127 -21.68 -21.42 2.76
CA VAL A 127 -22.46 -21.18 3.99
C VAL A 127 -23.95 -21.38 3.79
N LYS A 128 -24.67 -21.54 4.92
CA LYS A 128 -26.16 -21.63 4.89
C LYS A 128 -26.73 -20.25 4.55
N LYS A 129 -27.83 -20.20 3.79
CA LYS A 129 -28.51 -18.94 3.36
C LYS A 129 -28.73 -17.96 4.51
N ARG A 130 -29.18 -18.40 5.68
CA ARG A 130 -29.41 -17.58 6.86
C ARG A 130 -28.15 -16.86 7.39
N LYS A 131 -26.95 -17.26 6.95
CA LYS A 131 -25.69 -16.62 7.36
C LYS A 131 -25.20 -15.59 6.35
N ILE A 132 -25.76 -15.53 5.17
CA ILE A 132 -25.35 -14.61 4.11
C ILE A 132 -25.58 -13.17 4.53
N GLU A 133 -26.78 -12.84 5.01
CA GLU A 133 -27.13 -11.48 5.46
C GLU A 133 -26.26 -11.01 6.65
N GLU A 134 -25.98 -11.93 7.59
CA GLU A 134 -25.09 -11.67 8.73
C GLU A 134 -23.69 -11.30 8.24
N ILE A 135 -23.13 -12.07 7.27
CA ILE A 135 -21.81 -11.82 6.69
C ILE A 135 -21.77 -10.48 5.95
N ILE A 136 -22.78 -10.19 5.15
CA ILE A 136 -22.89 -8.91 4.42
C ILE A 136 -22.89 -7.74 5.39
N LYS A 137 -23.71 -7.82 6.46
CA LYS A 137 -23.83 -6.77 7.47
C LYS A 137 -22.53 -6.56 8.26
N GLU A 138 -21.95 -7.66 8.76
CA GLU A 138 -20.74 -7.61 9.59
C GLU A 138 -19.52 -7.06 8.83
N ASN A 139 -19.43 -7.31 7.53
CA ASN A 139 -18.33 -6.88 6.69
C ASN A 139 -18.66 -5.63 5.85
N LYS A 140 -19.82 -5.00 6.08
CA LYS A 140 -20.27 -3.79 5.40
C LYS A 140 -20.27 -3.93 3.87
N LEU A 141 -20.69 -5.08 3.37
CA LEU A 141 -20.73 -5.40 1.93
C LEU A 141 -22.08 -5.02 1.29
N GLN A 142 -22.60 -3.82 1.59
CA GLN A 142 -23.85 -3.33 1.00
C GLN A 142 -23.60 -2.78 -0.39
N ASN A 143 -24.67 -2.75 -1.20
CA ASN A 143 -24.67 -2.11 -2.51
C ASN A 143 -24.27 -0.63 -2.40
N GLY A 144 -23.45 -0.16 -3.33
CA GLY A 144 -22.90 1.22 -3.35
C GLY A 144 -21.62 1.44 -2.53
N VAL A 145 -21.17 0.46 -1.77
CA VAL A 145 -19.91 0.56 -1.02
C VAL A 145 -18.72 0.55 -1.99
N LYS A 146 -17.75 1.45 -1.80
CA LYS A 146 -16.51 1.47 -2.58
C LYS A 146 -15.64 0.26 -2.23
N VAL A 147 -15.27 -0.49 -3.25
CA VAL A 147 -14.45 -1.71 -3.08
C VAL A 147 -12.98 -1.35 -3.15
N THR A 148 -12.31 -1.46 -2.00
CA THR A 148 -10.87 -1.26 -1.85
C THR A 148 -10.18 -2.59 -1.57
N GLU A 149 -8.87 -2.67 -1.84
CA GLU A 149 -8.04 -3.82 -1.43
C GLU A 149 -8.09 -4.07 0.08
N ASN A 150 -8.20 -3.00 0.86
CA ASN A 150 -8.36 -3.11 2.31
C ASN A 150 -9.69 -3.77 2.69
N LEU A 151 -10.80 -3.43 2.04
CA LEU A 151 -12.09 -4.07 2.27
C LEU A 151 -12.03 -5.57 1.96
N ILE A 152 -11.41 -5.95 0.83
CA ILE A 152 -11.23 -7.35 0.43
C ILE A 152 -10.40 -8.10 1.48
N THR A 153 -9.24 -7.57 1.85
CA THR A 153 -8.30 -8.21 2.77
C THR A 153 -8.88 -8.34 4.18
N THR A 154 -9.51 -7.28 4.69
CA THR A 154 -10.13 -7.30 6.03
C THR A 154 -11.31 -8.25 6.08
N THR A 155 -12.15 -8.28 5.06
CA THR A 155 -13.27 -9.24 4.96
C THR A 155 -12.76 -10.69 4.94
N LYS A 156 -11.77 -10.99 4.12
CA LYS A 156 -11.14 -12.31 4.05
C LYS A 156 -10.61 -12.73 5.43
N ASN A 157 -9.76 -11.91 6.03
CA ASN A 157 -9.13 -12.20 7.32
C ASN A 157 -10.15 -12.36 8.43
N TYR A 158 -11.18 -11.52 8.47
CA TYR A 158 -12.26 -11.60 9.44
C TYR A 158 -13.00 -12.93 9.34
N LEU A 159 -13.41 -13.34 8.15
CA LEU A 159 -14.15 -14.57 7.92
C LEU A 159 -13.30 -15.81 8.22
N GLU A 160 -12.05 -15.85 7.76
CA GLU A 160 -11.15 -16.96 8.09
C GLU A 160 -10.95 -17.09 9.60
N ASN A 161 -10.70 -16.00 10.31
CA ASN A 161 -10.55 -16.00 11.78
C ASN A 161 -11.85 -16.38 12.49
N LYS A 162 -13.01 -15.92 12.00
CA LYS A 162 -14.34 -16.32 12.54
C LYS A 162 -14.55 -17.83 12.47
N TYR A 163 -14.13 -18.47 11.38
CA TYR A 163 -14.24 -19.94 11.23
C TYR A 163 -13.16 -20.69 12.00
N ARG A 164 -11.92 -20.19 12.05
CA ARG A 164 -10.85 -20.78 12.86
C ARG A 164 -11.24 -20.84 14.35
N LYS A 165 -11.80 -19.76 14.89
CA LYS A 165 -12.34 -19.73 16.26
C LYS A 165 -13.46 -20.76 16.52
N LYS A 166 -14.15 -21.22 15.46
CA LYS A 166 -15.17 -22.28 15.54
C LYS A 166 -14.60 -23.69 15.36
N GLY A 167 -13.27 -23.84 15.31
CA GLY A 167 -12.56 -25.11 15.15
C GLY A 167 -12.29 -25.51 13.70
N PHE A 168 -12.59 -24.68 12.69
CA PHE A 168 -12.23 -24.92 11.30
C PHE A 168 -10.86 -24.30 11.00
N LEU A 169 -9.78 -24.93 11.50
CA LEU A 169 -8.43 -24.34 11.46
C LEU A 169 -7.92 -24.10 10.04
N ASN A 170 -8.36 -24.89 9.07
CA ASN A 170 -7.97 -24.80 7.66
C ASN A 170 -8.98 -23.98 6.83
N ALA A 171 -9.82 -23.16 7.47
CA ALA A 171 -10.76 -22.32 6.74
C ALA A 171 -10.03 -21.34 5.82
N LYS A 172 -10.45 -21.30 4.56
CA LYS A 172 -9.98 -20.37 3.54
C LYS A 172 -11.18 -19.62 2.94
N VAL A 173 -10.95 -18.33 2.63
CA VAL A 173 -11.93 -17.50 1.95
C VAL A 173 -11.28 -16.97 0.68
N ILE A 174 -11.91 -17.22 -0.46
CA ILE A 174 -11.51 -16.71 -1.76
C ILE A 174 -12.49 -15.60 -2.12
N ILE A 175 -11.99 -14.41 -2.39
CA ILE A 175 -12.78 -13.26 -2.82
C ILE A 175 -12.35 -12.92 -4.24
N LYS A 176 -13.32 -12.80 -5.14
CA LYS A 176 -13.14 -12.36 -6.53
C LYS A 176 -14.06 -11.18 -6.79
N THR A 177 -13.59 -10.23 -7.57
CA THR A 177 -14.38 -9.11 -8.07
C THR A 177 -14.44 -9.19 -9.60
N GLU A 178 -15.62 -8.95 -10.15
CA GLU A 178 -15.86 -8.93 -11.60
C GLU A 178 -16.46 -7.57 -11.96
N GLU A 179 -15.86 -6.90 -12.94
CA GLU A 179 -16.36 -5.62 -13.42
C GLU A 179 -17.72 -5.79 -14.10
N VAL A 180 -18.61 -4.85 -13.80
CA VAL A 180 -19.92 -4.74 -14.43
C VAL A 180 -19.87 -3.55 -15.37
N VAL A 181 -20.03 -3.82 -16.68
CA VAL A 181 -20.12 -2.76 -17.68
C VAL A 181 -21.42 -1.99 -17.45
N ASP A 182 -21.27 -0.72 -17.06
CA ASP A 182 -22.42 0.20 -16.96
C ASP A 182 -22.38 1.21 -18.10
N SER A 183 -23.54 1.46 -18.72
CA SER A 183 -23.71 2.47 -19.77
C SER A 183 -23.38 3.90 -19.31
N LEU A 184 -23.34 4.15 -18.02
CA LEU A 184 -23.06 5.45 -17.40
C LEU A 184 -21.56 5.66 -17.07
N LYS A 185 -20.65 4.82 -17.56
CA LYS A 185 -19.20 4.88 -17.27
C LYS A 185 -18.83 4.81 -15.78
N LYS A 186 -19.74 4.37 -14.91
CA LYS A 186 -19.43 4.15 -13.50
C LYS A 186 -18.69 2.84 -13.33
N SER A 187 -17.57 2.87 -12.62
CA SER A 187 -16.85 1.66 -12.24
C SER A 187 -17.68 0.88 -11.22
N LYS A 188 -18.19 -0.28 -11.61
CA LYS A 188 -19.04 -1.14 -10.78
C LYS A 188 -18.49 -2.56 -10.77
N VAL A 189 -18.63 -3.25 -9.64
CA VAL A 189 -18.18 -4.64 -9.50
C VAL A 189 -19.20 -5.50 -8.77
N LYS A 190 -19.26 -6.77 -9.16
CA LYS A 190 -19.84 -7.86 -8.36
C LYS A 190 -18.73 -8.51 -7.54
N MET A 191 -19.04 -8.93 -6.32
CA MET A 191 -18.11 -9.62 -5.44
C MET A 191 -18.59 -11.04 -5.16
N THR A 192 -17.74 -12.02 -5.39
CA THR A 192 -18.00 -13.43 -5.08
C THR A 192 -17.10 -13.85 -3.93
N LEU A 193 -17.70 -14.34 -2.84
CA LEU A 193 -17.01 -14.90 -1.68
C LEU A 193 -17.24 -16.42 -1.65
N ASP A 194 -16.17 -17.19 -1.75
CA ASP A 194 -16.22 -18.65 -1.61
C ASP A 194 -15.57 -19.07 -0.29
N ILE A 195 -16.36 -19.60 0.64
CA ILE A 195 -15.95 -19.96 2.01
C ILE A 195 -15.74 -21.45 2.10
N ILE A 196 -14.50 -21.87 2.09
CA ILE A 196 -14.04 -23.26 2.20
C ILE A 196 -13.67 -23.52 3.66
N LYS A 197 -14.56 -24.15 4.43
CA LYS A 197 -14.34 -24.34 5.87
C LYS A 197 -13.33 -25.45 6.19
N GLY A 198 -13.25 -26.48 5.35
CA GLY A 198 -12.51 -27.71 5.67
C GLY A 198 -13.14 -28.50 6.82
N ASN A 199 -12.39 -29.42 7.38
CA ASN A 199 -12.82 -30.27 8.50
C ASN A 199 -12.75 -29.50 9.82
N LYS A 200 -13.74 -29.76 10.70
CA LYS A 200 -13.74 -29.23 12.05
C LYS A 200 -12.81 -30.06 12.93
N ILE A 201 -11.82 -29.45 13.54
CA ILE A 201 -10.91 -30.07 14.49
C ILE A 201 -11.55 -29.94 15.89
N LYS A 202 -11.54 -31.05 16.62
CA LYS A 202 -11.99 -31.14 18.04
C LYS A 202 -10.84 -31.73 18.83
N ILE A 203 -10.68 -31.26 20.05
CA ILE A 203 -9.81 -31.91 21.03
C ILE A 203 -10.45 -33.27 21.36
N ASN A 204 -9.72 -34.36 21.18
CA ASN A 204 -10.21 -35.71 21.49
C ASN A 204 -9.88 -36.06 22.92
N GLU A 205 -8.64 -35.82 23.36
CA GLU A 205 -8.16 -36.10 24.70
C GLU A 205 -7.17 -35.02 25.14
N ILE A 206 -7.10 -34.81 26.46
CA ILE A 206 -6.15 -33.92 27.11
C ILE A 206 -5.42 -34.74 28.18
N TYR A 207 -4.11 -34.81 28.06
CA TYR A 207 -3.23 -35.45 29.01
C TYR A 207 -2.56 -34.39 29.89
N PHE A 208 -2.56 -34.63 31.19
CA PHE A 208 -1.86 -33.78 32.15
C PHE A 208 -0.67 -34.55 32.74
N GLU A 209 0.51 -33.96 32.61
CA GLU A 209 1.74 -34.49 33.19
C GLU A 209 2.19 -33.65 34.38
N GLY A 210 2.86 -34.27 35.35
CA GLY A 210 3.41 -33.59 36.54
C GLY A 210 2.41 -33.15 37.59
N ILE A 211 1.16 -33.65 37.56
CA ILE A 211 0.14 -33.40 38.58
C ILE A 211 0.21 -34.46 39.67
N SER A 212 0.59 -34.06 40.90
CA SER A 212 0.60 -34.95 42.05
C SER A 212 -0.65 -34.88 42.94
N GLU A 213 -1.35 -33.74 42.97
CA GLU A 213 -2.41 -33.45 43.95
C GLU A 213 -3.79 -33.15 43.33
N LEU A 214 -3.89 -32.83 42.04
CA LEU A 214 -5.16 -32.50 41.40
C LEU A 214 -5.66 -33.61 40.48
N LYS A 215 -6.92 -34.00 40.62
CA LYS A 215 -7.54 -34.95 39.71
C LYS A 215 -7.70 -34.36 38.33
N SER A 216 -7.25 -35.06 37.27
CA SER A 216 -7.32 -34.61 35.86
C SER A 216 -8.70 -34.09 35.46
N LYS A 217 -9.80 -34.74 35.96
CA LYS A 217 -11.19 -34.27 35.73
C LYS A 217 -11.49 -32.85 36.25
N THR A 218 -10.77 -32.39 37.30
CA THR A 218 -10.96 -31.05 37.85
C THR A 218 -10.32 -30.02 36.94
N LEU A 219 -9.17 -30.35 36.34
CA LEU A 219 -8.49 -29.50 35.37
C LEU A 219 -9.22 -29.43 34.03
N GLU A 220 -9.77 -30.54 33.55
CA GLU A 220 -10.61 -30.55 32.34
C GLU A 220 -11.85 -29.64 32.44
N LYS A 221 -12.45 -29.54 33.64
CA LYS A 221 -13.62 -28.66 33.87
C LYS A 221 -13.23 -27.17 33.93
N ALA A 222 -11.98 -26.85 34.22
CA ALA A 222 -11.50 -25.48 34.37
C ALA A 222 -11.01 -24.88 33.04
N MET A 223 -10.89 -25.69 31.97
CA MET A 223 -10.52 -25.30 30.64
C MET A 223 -11.73 -25.16 29.71
#